data_1f73d1332dc2ae3e61c26baba8d06340
#
_entry.id   1f73d1332dc2ae3e61c26baba8d06340
#
_cell.length_a   1.000
_cell.length_b   1.000
_cell.length_c   1.000
_cell.angle_alpha   90.00
_cell.angle_beta   90.00
_cell.angle_gamma   90.00
#
_symmetry.space_group_name_H-M   'P 1'
#
loop_
_entity.id
_entity.type
_entity.pdbx_description
1 polymer ?
#
loop_
_entity_poly.entity_id
_entity_poly.type
_entity_poly.pdbx_seq_one_letter_code
_entity_poly.pdbx_strand_id
1 'polypeptide(L)'
;MIEINSYTTVKRRPRVPHEVFAHYWRDVHGPLCARLPGLGLYIQHHLSREQDAHLWPLADGIQEIDDYELDGGVEIGFLSAAQQQQFQAASPLLFSDEQNMFEETLAYDLPQGSIDLVNRTGDERMNGVDQADRIHLHLSPRGTLESLHRYLREDLGPLLAASDAVLKVRLHLCAPFENDGNHPPAPNVAHKATPVRAQLAVLEIAFASPLARRRFFQGEVFQQSLAEQFRHIAQLKAFAVSGVYTYVFDGKITTAGLRGSRAAELIDYLGATNQLTSDVSELFTSQDH
;
A
#
# COMPACT_ATOMS: atom_id res chain seq x y z
N MET A 1 10.51 -12.13 11.09
CA MET A 1 9.08 -11.70 11.23
C MET A 1 9.09 -10.19 11.39
N ILE A 2 8.23 -9.46 10.71
CA ILE A 2 8.12 -8.01 10.84
C ILE A 2 7.46 -7.68 12.18
N GLU A 3 8.08 -6.82 12.98
CA GLU A 3 7.58 -6.42 14.31
C GLU A 3 6.88 -5.07 14.29
N ILE A 4 7.33 -4.15 13.45
CA ILE A 4 6.78 -2.80 13.32
C ILE A 4 6.35 -2.60 11.88
N ASN A 5 5.12 -2.16 11.69
CA ASN A 5 4.55 -1.94 10.37
C ASN A 5 3.85 -0.58 10.29
N SER A 6 3.86 0.00 9.10
CA SER A 6 3.05 1.15 8.74
C SER A 6 2.42 0.99 7.36
N TYR A 7 1.30 1.67 7.17
CA TYR A 7 0.69 1.90 5.86
C TYR A 7 0.72 3.40 5.57
N THR A 8 1.37 3.79 4.48
CA THR A 8 1.51 5.21 4.10
C THR A 8 0.69 5.51 2.86
N THR A 9 -0.11 6.56 2.90
CA THR A 9 -0.77 7.10 1.70
C THR A 9 0.08 8.18 1.08
N VAL A 10 0.14 8.21 -0.26
CA VAL A 10 0.91 9.21 -1.00
C VAL A 10 0.06 9.90 -2.07
N LYS A 11 0.21 11.22 -2.17
CA LYS A 11 -0.36 12.07 -3.21
C LYS A 11 0.77 12.81 -3.91
N ARG A 12 0.76 12.77 -5.25
CA ARG A 12 1.77 13.45 -6.06
C ARG A 12 1.64 14.97 -6.01
N ARG A 13 2.77 15.63 -6.18
CA ARG A 13 2.85 17.09 -6.25
C ARG A 13 2.05 17.64 -7.45
N PRO A 14 1.34 18.77 -7.30
CA PRO A 14 0.66 19.45 -8.40
C PRO A 14 1.60 19.72 -9.58
N ARG A 15 1.06 19.63 -10.80
CA ARG A 15 1.76 19.84 -12.07
C ARG A 15 2.78 18.75 -12.44
N VAL A 16 3.00 17.74 -11.62
CA VAL A 16 3.73 16.55 -12.04
C VAL A 16 2.74 15.60 -12.75
N PRO A 17 2.94 15.24 -14.02
CA PRO A 17 2.08 14.26 -14.69
C PRO A 17 2.09 12.93 -13.95
N HIS A 18 0.94 12.25 -13.89
CA HIS A 18 0.82 10.98 -13.13
C HIS A 18 1.83 9.93 -13.60
N GLU A 19 2.01 9.79 -14.91
CA GLU A 19 2.96 8.83 -15.49
C GLU A 19 4.42 9.14 -15.09
N VAL A 20 4.81 10.42 -15.11
CA VAL A 20 6.15 10.86 -14.67
C VAL A 20 6.34 10.56 -13.17
N PHE A 21 5.33 10.86 -12.35
CA PHE A 21 5.32 10.52 -10.94
C PHE A 21 5.48 9.01 -10.72
N ALA A 22 4.66 8.19 -11.40
CA ALA A 22 4.69 6.74 -11.24
C ALA A 22 6.06 6.15 -11.61
N HIS A 23 6.68 6.61 -12.70
CA HIS A 23 8.02 6.16 -13.09
C HIS A 23 9.10 6.60 -12.12
N TYR A 24 9.08 7.86 -11.67
CA TYR A 24 10.05 8.36 -10.69
C TYR A 24 9.94 7.63 -9.35
N TRP A 25 8.72 7.51 -8.84
CA TRP A 25 8.45 6.84 -7.58
C TRP A 25 8.90 5.37 -7.61
N ARG A 26 8.62 4.69 -8.73
CA ARG A 26 8.98 3.29 -8.95
C ARG A 26 10.49 3.05 -9.15
N ASP A 27 11.14 3.84 -10.01
CA ASP A 27 12.49 3.51 -10.49
C ASP A 27 13.60 4.36 -9.87
N VAL A 28 13.26 5.45 -9.18
CA VAL A 28 14.22 6.35 -8.52
C VAL A 28 14.06 6.32 -7.01
N HIS A 29 12.90 6.77 -6.51
CA HIS A 29 12.64 6.84 -5.07
C HIS A 29 12.54 5.45 -4.42
N GLY A 30 11.88 4.49 -5.05
CA GLY A 30 11.76 3.13 -4.56
C GLY A 30 13.12 2.49 -4.24
N PRO A 31 14.06 2.43 -5.20
CA PRO A 31 15.43 1.97 -4.96
C PRO A 31 16.22 2.80 -3.95
N LEU A 32 16.03 4.13 -3.91
CA LEU A 32 16.66 4.97 -2.89
C LEU A 32 16.21 4.55 -1.50
N CYS A 33 14.91 4.43 -1.27
CA CYS A 33 14.34 3.99 0.00
C CYS A 33 14.83 2.57 0.38
N ALA A 34 14.78 1.63 -0.56
CA ALA A 34 15.17 0.23 -0.33
C ALA A 34 16.62 0.04 0.08
N ARG A 35 17.52 0.96 -0.30
CA ARG A 35 18.95 0.92 0.04
C ARG A 35 19.27 1.55 1.40
N LEU A 36 18.30 2.22 2.04
CA LEU A 36 18.50 2.67 3.40
C LEU A 36 18.53 1.48 4.37
N PRO A 37 19.33 1.54 5.44
CA PRO A 37 19.45 0.44 6.37
C PRO A 37 18.16 0.22 7.17
N GLY A 38 17.92 -1.00 7.61
CA GLY A 38 16.91 -1.34 8.61
C GLY A 38 15.56 -1.81 8.07
N LEU A 39 15.27 -1.69 6.77
CA LEU A 39 14.00 -2.16 6.22
C LEU A 39 13.87 -3.68 6.26
N GLY A 40 12.73 -4.15 6.77
CA GLY A 40 12.30 -5.56 6.71
C GLY A 40 11.30 -5.83 5.59
N LEU A 41 10.46 -4.83 5.28
CA LEU A 41 9.45 -4.88 4.21
C LEU A 41 9.35 -3.51 3.56
N TYR A 42 9.25 -3.47 2.22
CA TYR A 42 8.89 -2.26 1.49
C TYR A 42 8.17 -2.62 0.19
N ILE A 43 6.89 -2.27 0.13
CA ILE A 43 6.00 -2.52 -1.02
C ILE A 43 5.31 -1.23 -1.40
N GLN A 44 5.34 -0.88 -2.69
CA GLN A 44 4.54 0.20 -3.26
C GLN A 44 3.32 -0.38 -3.99
N HIS A 45 2.16 0.17 -3.73
CA HIS A 45 0.92 -0.05 -4.47
C HIS A 45 0.61 1.21 -5.26
N HIS A 46 0.79 1.17 -6.58
CA HIS A 46 0.47 2.28 -7.47
C HIS A 46 -1.03 2.29 -7.76
N LEU A 47 -1.68 3.42 -7.56
CA LEU A 47 -3.12 3.57 -7.77
C LEU A 47 -3.40 4.13 -9.15
N SER A 48 -4.42 3.58 -9.81
CA SER A 48 -4.87 4.05 -11.11
C SER A 48 -5.57 5.40 -11.00
N ARG A 49 -5.35 6.28 -11.96
CA ARG A 49 -6.13 7.54 -12.10
C ARG A 49 -7.41 7.31 -12.91
N GLU A 50 -7.45 6.29 -13.73
CA GLU A 50 -8.65 5.84 -14.42
C GLU A 50 -9.31 4.75 -13.57
N GLN A 51 -10.39 5.13 -12.88
CA GLN A 51 -11.08 4.24 -11.98
C GLN A 51 -12.41 3.81 -12.58
N ASP A 52 -12.75 2.52 -12.45
CA ASP A 52 -14.10 2.04 -12.70
C ASP A 52 -15.03 2.72 -11.67
N ALA A 53 -16.13 3.31 -12.12
CA ALA A 53 -17.09 4.00 -11.26
C ALA A 53 -17.73 3.10 -10.17
N HIS A 54 -17.54 1.79 -10.27
CA HIS A 54 -18.17 0.80 -9.39
C HIS A 54 -17.16 -0.15 -8.78
N LEU A 55 -16.03 0.38 -8.28
CA LEU A 55 -15.01 -0.44 -7.60
C LEU A 55 -15.57 -1.14 -6.35
N TRP A 56 -16.47 -0.49 -5.63
CA TRP A 56 -17.15 -1.06 -4.48
C TRP A 56 -18.58 -0.53 -4.39
N PRO A 57 -19.62 -1.39 -4.32
CA PRO A 57 -21.00 -0.94 -4.13
C PRO A 57 -21.19 -0.29 -2.76
N LEU A 58 -21.70 0.91 -2.75
CA LEU A 58 -22.02 1.61 -1.51
C LEU A 58 -23.36 1.10 -0.97
N ALA A 59 -23.40 0.73 0.30
CA ALA A 59 -24.66 0.54 1.01
C ALA A 59 -25.37 1.89 1.21
N ASP A 60 -26.70 1.88 1.22
CA ASP A 60 -27.48 3.09 1.47
C ASP A 60 -27.04 3.77 2.77
N GLY A 61 -26.70 5.07 2.70
CA GLY A 61 -26.25 5.87 3.82
C GLY A 61 -24.75 5.79 4.12
N ILE A 62 -23.95 5.04 3.36
CA ILE A 62 -22.50 5.18 3.31
C ILE A 62 -22.16 6.22 2.24
N GLN A 63 -21.31 7.18 2.56
CA GLN A 63 -20.85 8.22 1.64
C GLN A 63 -19.45 7.94 1.12
N GLU A 64 -19.08 8.49 -0.03
CA GLU A 64 -17.68 8.56 -0.41
C GLU A 64 -16.94 9.58 0.45
N ILE A 65 -15.63 9.35 0.67
CA ILE A 65 -14.75 10.36 1.27
C ILE A 65 -14.48 11.41 0.19
N ASP A 66 -14.98 12.64 0.42
CA ASP A 66 -14.84 13.75 -0.51
C ASP A 66 -13.39 14.24 -0.63
N ASP A 67 -13.03 14.78 -1.80
CA ASP A 67 -11.71 15.38 -2.11
C ASP A 67 -10.52 14.47 -1.73
N TYR A 68 -10.73 13.16 -1.78
CA TYR A 68 -9.73 12.16 -1.42
C TYR A 68 -9.16 11.49 -2.65
N GLU A 69 -8.08 12.05 -3.15
CA GLU A 69 -7.32 11.54 -4.28
C GLU A 69 -5.93 11.09 -3.82
N LEU A 70 -5.53 9.89 -4.24
CA LEU A 70 -4.22 9.32 -3.97
C LEU A 70 -3.57 8.81 -5.27
N ASP A 71 -2.26 8.76 -5.27
CA ASP A 71 -1.46 8.15 -6.34
C ASP A 71 -0.83 6.83 -5.89
N GLY A 72 -0.83 6.54 -4.58
CA GLY A 72 -0.34 5.26 -4.07
C GLY A 72 -0.55 5.00 -2.60
N GLY A 73 -0.32 3.73 -2.24
CA GLY A 73 -0.18 3.22 -0.89
C GLY A 73 1.17 2.53 -0.71
N VAL A 74 1.72 2.54 0.49
CA VAL A 74 3.01 1.93 0.81
C VAL A 74 2.90 1.09 2.06
N GLU A 75 3.43 -0.12 2.01
CA GLU A 75 3.70 -0.90 3.22
C GLU A 75 5.19 -0.81 3.57
N ILE A 76 5.48 -0.36 4.79
CA ILE A 76 6.83 -0.36 5.35
C ILE A 76 6.82 -1.19 6.63
N GLY A 77 7.84 -2.04 6.78
CA GLY A 77 8.00 -2.87 7.97
C GLY A 77 9.45 -2.99 8.41
N PHE A 78 9.66 -3.15 9.71
CA PHE A 78 10.96 -3.33 10.34
C PHE A 78 10.97 -4.61 11.17
N LEU A 79 12.12 -5.28 11.20
CA LEU A 79 12.29 -6.52 11.98
C LEU A 79 12.52 -6.22 13.48
N SER A 80 12.80 -4.96 13.85
CA SER A 80 12.95 -4.52 15.23
C SER A 80 12.93 -2.99 15.36
N ALA A 81 12.72 -2.48 16.58
CA ALA A 81 12.81 -1.05 16.88
C ALA A 81 14.23 -0.49 16.59
N ALA A 82 15.29 -1.27 16.79
CA ALA A 82 16.65 -0.85 16.49
C ALA A 82 16.85 -0.62 14.98
N GLN A 83 16.29 -1.47 14.14
CA GLN A 83 16.33 -1.31 12.68
C GLN A 83 15.49 -0.12 12.22
N GLN A 84 14.32 0.12 12.83
CA GLN A 84 13.54 1.31 12.56
C GLN A 84 14.32 2.59 12.88
N GLN A 85 15.05 2.63 14.01
CA GLN A 85 15.91 3.77 14.38
C GLN A 85 17.05 3.98 13.37
N GLN A 86 17.67 2.92 12.87
CA GLN A 86 18.68 3.01 11.82
C GLN A 86 18.11 3.63 10.53
N PHE A 87 16.93 3.18 10.11
CA PHE A 87 16.23 3.73 8.97
C PHE A 87 15.90 5.22 9.18
N GLN A 88 15.34 5.58 10.33
CA GLN A 88 15.00 6.96 10.68
C GLN A 88 16.23 7.88 10.66
N ALA A 89 17.36 7.41 11.14
CA ALA A 89 18.62 8.19 11.10
C ALA A 89 19.11 8.46 9.68
N ALA A 90 18.84 7.57 8.72
CA ALA A 90 19.19 7.72 7.31
C ALA A 90 18.10 8.44 6.47
N SER A 91 16.88 8.57 6.99
CA SER A 91 15.72 9.10 6.28
C SER A 91 15.80 10.56 5.80
N PRO A 92 16.68 11.45 6.31
CA PRO A 92 16.83 12.80 5.71
C PRO A 92 17.09 12.79 4.20
N LEU A 93 17.71 11.72 3.67
CA LEU A 93 17.91 11.53 2.23
C LEU A 93 16.56 11.35 1.50
N LEU A 94 15.62 10.60 2.10
CA LEU A 94 14.28 10.42 1.53
C LEU A 94 13.47 11.71 1.59
N PHE A 95 13.49 12.41 2.73
CA PHE A 95 12.72 13.65 2.89
C PHE A 95 13.18 14.75 1.92
N SER A 96 14.46 14.74 1.57
CA SER A 96 14.98 15.61 0.51
C SER A 96 14.41 15.24 -0.86
N ASP A 97 14.31 13.95 -1.16
CA ASP A 97 13.80 13.43 -2.44
C ASP A 97 12.26 13.55 -2.55
N GLU A 98 11.53 13.34 -1.46
CA GLU A 98 10.06 13.42 -1.41
C GLU A 98 9.52 14.76 -1.91
N GLN A 99 10.23 15.84 -1.65
CA GLN A 99 9.86 17.19 -2.11
C GLN A 99 9.80 17.32 -3.63
N ASN A 100 10.47 16.44 -4.37
CA ASN A 100 10.45 16.46 -5.83
C ASN A 100 9.12 15.93 -6.39
N MET A 101 8.43 15.03 -5.66
CA MET A 101 7.31 14.28 -6.24
C MET A 101 6.04 14.29 -5.40
N PHE A 102 6.10 14.42 -4.07
CA PHE A 102 4.91 14.37 -3.21
C PHE A 102 4.36 15.76 -2.88
N GLU A 103 3.04 15.85 -2.83
CA GLU A 103 2.28 16.92 -2.19
C GLU A 103 1.98 16.55 -0.74
N GLU A 104 1.67 15.26 -0.51
CA GLU A 104 1.25 14.77 0.80
C GLU A 104 1.71 13.32 1.01
N THR A 105 2.15 13.04 2.24
CA THR A 105 2.39 11.68 2.74
C THR A 105 1.82 11.55 4.15
N LEU A 106 1.02 10.50 4.40
CA LEU A 106 0.48 10.19 5.72
C LEU A 106 0.83 8.74 6.08
N ALA A 107 1.70 8.56 7.05
CA ALA A 107 2.13 7.25 7.54
C ALA A 107 1.30 6.87 8.78
N TYR A 108 0.49 5.83 8.65
CA TYR A 108 -0.32 5.27 9.72
C TYR A 108 0.39 4.07 10.33
N ASP A 109 0.52 4.06 11.64
CA ASP A 109 1.03 2.89 12.35
C ASP A 109 0.03 1.73 12.28
N LEU A 110 0.55 0.51 12.15
CA LEU A 110 -0.21 -0.73 12.18
C LEU A 110 0.19 -1.54 13.42
N PRO A 111 -0.45 -1.33 14.58
CA PRO A 111 -0.04 -2.00 15.83
C PRO A 111 -0.11 -3.52 15.79
N GLN A 112 -0.92 -4.09 14.89
CA GLN A 112 -1.06 -5.53 14.70
C GLN A 112 -0.41 -6.02 13.40
N GLY A 113 0.31 -5.14 12.69
CA GLY A 113 0.80 -5.39 11.35
C GLY A 113 -0.33 -5.47 10.32
N SER A 114 0.04 -5.83 9.10
CA SER A 114 -0.92 -6.17 8.04
C SER A 114 -1.36 -7.63 8.20
N ILE A 115 -2.66 -7.91 8.11
CA ILE A 115 -3.24 -9.22 8.37
C ILE A 115 -3.77 -9.83 7.07
N ASP A 116 -3.14 -10.90 6.59
CA ASP A 116 -3.66 -11.68 5.46
C ASP A 116 -4.72 -12.67 5.97
N LEU A 117 -5.97 -12.53 5.52
CA LEU A 117 -7.03 -13.49 5.77
C LEU A 117 -7.06 -14.57 4.69
N VAL A 118 -6.75 -14.21 3.47
CA VAL A 118 -6.55 -15.14 2.35
C VAL A 118 -5.58 -14.52 1.34
N ASN A 119 -4.69 -15.34 0.78
CA ASN A 119 -3.85 -14.98 -0.35
C ASN A 119 -3.73 -16.19 -1.31
N ARG A 120 -4.43 -16.13 -2.43
CA ARG A 120 -4.45 -17.12 -3.51
C ARG A 120 -3.76 -16.58 -4.78
N THR A 121 -3.17 -15.38 -4.72
CA THR A 121 -2.51 -14.77 -5.89
C THR A 121 -1.22 -15.47 -6.28
N GLY A 122 -0.58 -16.20 -5.33
CA GLY A 122 0.64 -16.96 -5.57
C GLY A 122 1.90 -16.11 -5.72
N ASP A 123 1.79 -14.79 -5.71
CA ASP A 123 2.90 -13.87 -5.85
C ASP A 123 3.07 -12.99 -4.60
N GLU A 124 4.10 -13.30 -3.81
CA GLU A 124 4.45 -12.54 -2.61
C GLU A 124 5.43 -11.40 -2.89
N ARG A 125 6.05 -11.37 -4.08
CA ARG A 125 7.10 -10.41 -4.45
C ARG A 125 6.83 -9.76 -5.79
N MET A 126 5.60 -9.30 -5.98
CA MET A 126 5.20 -8.64 -7.22
C MET A 126 6.16 -7.50 -7.58
N ASN A 127 6.45 -7.40 -8.87
CA ASN A 127 7.23 -6.30 -9.44
C ASN A 127 6.70 -5.99 -10.84
N GLY A 128 5.58 -5.28 -10.92
CA GLY A 128 4.99 -4.93 -12.21
C GLY A 128 3.52 -4.59 -12.16
N VAL A 129 2.93 -4.54 -13.34
CA VAL A 129 1.48 -4.36 -13.52
C VAL A 129 0.74 -5.51 -12.84
N ASP A 130 -0.26 -5.18 -12.05
CA ASP A 130 -1.08 -6.19 -11.37
C ASP A 130 -1.91 -6.97 -12.40
N GLN A 131 -1.80 -8.29 -12.35
CA GLN A 131 -2.61 -9.19 -13.19
C GLN A 131 -3.98 -9.44 -12.57
N ALA A 132 -4.14 -9.20 -11.27
CA ALA A 132 -5.40 -9.25 -10.57
C ALA A 132 -6.14 -7.91 -10.60
N ASP A 133 -7.44 -7.94 -10.49
CA ASP A 133 -8.27 -6.76 -10.26
C ASP A 133 -8.26 -6.45 -8.76
N ARG A 134 -7.27 -5.66 -8.33
CA ARG A 134 -6.99 -5.33 -6.95
C ARG A 134 -7.52 -3.96 -6.60
N ILE A 135 -8.05 -3.85 -5.41
CA ILE A 135 -8.63 -2.62 -4.87
C ILE A 135 -8.11 -2.39 -3.45
N HIS A 136 -7.77 -1.16 -3.13
CA HIS A 136 -7.64 -0.68 -1.76
C HIS A 136 -8.89 0.12 -1.38
N LEU A 137 -9.55 -0.30 -0.31
CA LEU A 137 -10.69 0.39 0.28
C LEU A 137 -10.21 1.12 1.53
N HIS A 138 -10.35 2.43 1.53
CA HIS A 138 -10.12 3.26 2.70
C HIS A 138 -11.46 3.52 3.37
N LEU A 139 -11.57 3.13 4.63
CA LEU A 139 -12.83 3.05 5.38
C LEU A 139 -12.75 3.93 6.62
N SER A 140 -13.72 4.82 6.82
CA SER A 140 -13.85 5.57 8.07
C SER A 140 -15.00 5.01 8.93
N PRO A 141 -14.85 5.01 10.28
CA PRO A 141 -15.83 4.42 11.17
C PRO A 141 -17.09 5.27 11.28
N ARG A 142 -18.25 4.63 11.42
CA ARG A 142 -19.51 5.27 11.82
C ARG A 142 -19.57 5.49 13.35
N GLY A 143 -18.96 4.62 14.09
CA GLY A 143 -18.79 4.69 15.53
C GLY A 143 -17.33 4.90 15.91
N THR A 144 -16.75 3.97 16.68
CA THR A 144 -15.34 3.99 17.03
C THR A 144 -14.49 3.24 16.00
N LEU A 145 -13.24 3.65 15.85
CA LEU A 145 -12.27 2.96 15.01
C LEU A 145 -12.08 1.50 15.44
N GLU A 146 -12.08 1.23 16.75
CA GLU A 146 -12.00 -0.13 17.29
C GLU A 146 -13.18 -1.01 16.86
N SER A 147 -14.40 -0.46 16.81
CA SER A 147 -15.58 -1.18 16.32
C SER A 147 -15.45 -1.51 14.84
N LEU A 148 -14.93 -0.58 14.01
CA LEU A 148 -14.65 -0.84 12.60
C LEU A 148 -13.57 -1.93 12.44
N HIS A 149 -12.48 -1.87 13.20
CA HIS A 149 -11.42 -2.87 13.16
C HIS A 149 -11.93 -4.27 13.51
N ARG A 150 -12.75 -4.38 14.56
CA ARG A 150 -13.37 -5.64 14.95
C ARG A 150 -14.27 -6.18 13.85
N TYR A 151 -15.14 -5.36 13.29
CA TYR A 151 -16.02 -5.73 12.18
C TYR A 151 -15.24 -6.22 10.96
N LEU A 152 -14.18 -5.51 10.57
CA LEU A 152 -13.34 -5.93 9.45
C LEU A 152 -12.63 -7.27 9.71
N ARG A 153 -12.17 -7.50 10.95
CA ARG A 153 -11.44 -8.71 11.31
C ARG A 153 -12.31 -9.92 11.54
N GLU A 154 -13.51 -9.72 12.14
CA GLU A 154 -14.35 -10.83 12.64
C GLU A 154 -15.54 -11.13 11.73
N ASP A 155 -16.01 -10.17 10.93
CA ASP A 155 -17.21 -10.30 10.11
C ASP A 155 -16.93 -10.12 8.62
N LEU A 156 -16.66 -8.89 8.15
CA LEU A 156 -16.54 -8.60 6.72
C LEU A 156 -15.35 -9.31 6.08
N GLY A 157 -14.17 -9.24 6.69
CA GLY A 157 -12.97 -9.87 6.16
C GLY A 157 -13.12 -11.40 5.99
N PRO A 158 -13.57 -12.14 7.01
CA PRO A 158 -13.85 -13.57 6.88
C PRO A 158 -14.92 -13.90 5.83
N LEU A 159 -15.99 -13.10 5.74
CA LEU A 159 -17.03 -13.27 4.71
C LEU A 159 -16.43 -13.15 3.30
N LEU A 160 -15.58 -12.14 3.07
CA LEU A 160 -14.89 -11.95 1.78
C LEU A 160 -13.92 -13.11 1.50
N ALA A 161 -13.12 -13.49 2.50
CA ALA A 161 -12.09 -14.52 2.37
C ALA A 161 -12.66 -15.93 2.13
N ALA A 162 -13.90 -16.19 2.57
CA ALA A 162 -14.59 -17.45 2.35
C ALA A 162 -15.00 -17.67 0.89
N SER A 163 -15.04 -16.63 0.07
CA SER A 163 -15.44 -16.76 -1.34
C SER A 163 -14.27 -17.19 -2.23
N ASP A 164 -14.50 -18.19 -3.08
CA ASP A 164 -13.52 -18.61 -4.10
C ASP A 164 -13.30 -17.56 -5.20
N ALA A 165 -14.22 -16.61 -5.37
CA ALA A 165 -14.06 -15.49 -6.29
C ALA A 165 -13.01 -14.47 -5.83
N VAL A 166 -12.68 -14.47 -4.54
CA VAL A 166 -11.72 -13.54 -3.93
C VAL A 166 -10.35 -14.19 -3.85
N LEU A 167 -9.36 -13.57 -4.46
CA LEU A 167 -7.99 -14.08 -4.47
C LEU A 167 -7.19 -13.59 -3.27
N LYS A 168 -7.45 -12.40 -2.77
CA LYS A 168 -6.73 -11.82 -1.62
C LYS A 168 -7.65 -10.97 -0.77
N VAL A 169 -7.50 -11.09 0.54
CA VAL A 169 -8.04 -10.17 1.54
C VAL A 169 -6.93 -9.88 2.53
N ARG A 170 -6.51 -8.62 2.61
CA ARG A 170 -5.50 -8.13 3.53
C ARG A 170 -6.00 -6.89 4.26
N LEU A 171 -5.87 -6.88 5.56
CA LEU A 171 -6.31 -5.79 6.43
C LEU A 171 -5.11 -4.97 6.90
N HIS A 172 -5.23 -3.64 6.81
CA HIS A 172 -4.34 -2.68 7.43
C HIS A 172 -5.18 -1.88 8.45
N LEU A 173 -5.13 -2.32 9.70
CA LEU A 173 -5.91 -1.75 10.80
C LEU A 173 -5.10 -0.60 11.43
N CYS A 174 -5.25 0.58 10.86
CA CYS A 174 -4.44 1.76 11.18
C CYS A 174 -4.74 2.27 12.60
N ALA A 175 -3.71 2.62 13.37
CA ALA A 175 -3.88 3.47 14.55
C ALA A 175 -4.40 4.86 14.15
N PRO A 176 -5.07 5.60 15.05
CA PRO A 176 -5.44 6.99 14.78
C PRO A 176 -4.21 7.81 14.38
N PHE A 177 -4.33 8.60 13.31
CA PHE A 177 -3.25 9.48 12.88
C PHE A 177 -3.19 10.73 13.77
N GLU A 178 -2.01 11.00 14.32
CA GLU A 178 -1.78 12.14 15.21
C GLU A 178 -1.18 13.32 14.44
N ASN A 179 -1.99 14.36 14.19
CA ASN A 179 -1.58 15.55 13.47
C ASN A 179 -0.50 16.38 14.19
N ASP A 180 -0.40 16.25 15.51
CA ASP A 180 0.58 16.94 16.35
C ASP A 180 1.84 16.10 16.60
N GLY A 181 1.93 14.93 15.97
CA GLY A 181 3.08 14.04 16.01
C GLY A 181 4.35 14.66 15.39
N ASN A 182 5.49 14.04 15.66
CA ASN A 182 6.75 14.44 15.04
C ASN A 182 6.80 13.88 13.60
N HIS A 183 6.52 14.75 12.63
CA HIS A 183 6.53 14.39 11.22
C HIS A 183 7.88 14.65 10.55
N PRO A 184 8.17 13.95 9.44
CA PRO A 184 9.39 14.13 8.68
C PRO A 184 9.61 15.60 8.27
N PRO A 185 10.83 16.12 8.32
CA PRO A 185 11.14 17.48 7.90
C PRO A 185 11.23 17.63 6.37
N ALA A 186 10.13 17.39 5.66
CA ALA A 186 10.00 17.63 4.23
C ALA A 186 9.17 18.92 4.00
N PRO A 187 9.81 20.11 3.84
CA PRO A 187 9.13 21.40 3.95
C PRO A 187 7.94 21.63 3.01
N ASN A 188 7.90 20.96 1.88
CA ASN A 188 6.85 21.15 0.87
C ASN A 188 5.91 19.93 0.77
N VAL A 189 5.99 19.00 1.72
CA VAL A 189 5.14 17.80 1.79
C VAL A 189 4.21 17.94 3.00
N ALA A 190 2.91 17.82 2.78
CA ALA A 190 1.93 17.89 3.85
C ALA A 190 1.86 16.55 4.62
N HIS A 191 1.76 16.66 5.95
CA HIS A 191 1.63 15.51 6.85
C HIS A 191 0.45 15.71 7.80
N LYS A 192 -0.69 16.21 7.29
CA LYS A 192 -1.88 16.48 8.11
C LYS A 192 -3.09 15.79 7.54
N ALA A 193 -3.67 14.89 8.32
CA ALA A 193 -4.92 14.21 8.00
C ALA A 193 -6.14 15.10 8.33
N THR A 194 -7.17 15.04 7.48
CA THR A 194 -8.51 15.53 7.87
C THR A 194 -9.08 14.65 8.98
N PRO A 195 -10.09 15.12 9.75
CA PRO A 195 -10.69 14.30 10.81
C PRO A 195 -11.16 12.91 10.34
N VAL A 196 -11.69 12.82 9.12
CA VAL A 196 -12.11 11.55 8.51
C VAL A 196 -10.90 10.67 8.24
N ARG A 197 -9.84 11.22 7.67
CA ARG A 197 -8.63 10.49 7.32
C ARG A 197 -7.76 10.16 8.52
N ALA A 198 -7.92 10.87 9.64
CA ALA A 198 -7.21 10.54 10.88
C ALA A 198 -7.69 9.21 11.51
N GLN A 199 -8.82 8.68 11.10
CA GLN A 199 -9.40 7.44 11.60
C GLN A 199 -9.75 6.51 10.45
N LEU A 200 -8.74 5.90 9.82
CA LEU A 200 -8.91 4.99 8.69
C LEU A 200 -8.57 3.54 9.05
N ALA A 201 -9.26 2.62 8.40
CA ALA A 201 -8.80 1.27 8.14
C ALA A 201 -8.69 1.07 6.63
N VAL A 202 -7.75 0.23 6.19
CA VAL A 202 -7.60 -0.10 4.78
C VAL A 202 -7.81 -1.59 4.58
N LEU A 203 -8.65 -1.94 3.60
CA LEU A 203 -8.87 -3.32 3.17
C LEU A 203 -8.37 -3.45 1.73
N GLU A 204 -7.35 -4.29 1.53
CA GLU A 204 -6.92 -4.74 0.21
C GLU A 204 -7.71 -5.98 -0.16
N ILE A 205 -8.35 -5.97 -1.34
CA ILE A 205 -9.05 -7.11 -1.91
C ILE A 205 -8.67 -7.30 -3.38
N ALA A 206 -8.50 -8.54 -3.82
CA ALA A 206 -8.20 -8.85 -5.21
C ALA A 206 -9.12 -9.93 -5.78
N PHE A 207 -9.43 -9.78 -7.06
CA PHE A 207 -10.23 -10.70 -7.88
C PHE A 207 -9.45 -11.11 -9.12
N ALA A 208 -9.85 -12.19 -9.78
CA ALA A 208 -9.21 -12.63 -11.02
C ALA A 208 -9.45 -11.67 -12.19
N SER A 209 -10.48 -10.84 -12.15
CA SER A 209 -10.80 -9.84 -13.18
C SER A 209 -11.92 -8.89 -12.71
N PRO A 210 -12.11 -7.74 -13.37
CA PRO A 210 -13.25 -6.86 -13.12
C PRO A 210 -14.60 -7.54 -13.29
N LEU A 211 -14.71 -8.52 -14.18
CA LEU A 211 -15.93 -9.30 -14.34
C LEU A 211 -16.20 -10.22 -13.15
N ALA A 212 -15.16 -10.88 -12.61
CA ALA A 212 -15.28 -11.70 -11.40
C ALA A 212 -15.73 -10.86 -10.20
N ARG A 213 -15.13 -9.68 -10.03
CA ARG A 213 -15.52 -8.70 -9.01
C ARG A 213 -16.99 -8.30 -9.12
N ARG A 214 -17.44 -7.88 -10.30
CA ARG A 214 -18.84 -7.47 -10.52
C ARG A 214 -19.83 -8.60 -10.22
N ARG A 215 -19.51 -9.83 -10.63
CA ARG A 215 -20.33 -11.01 -10.32
C ARG A 215 -20.39 -11.28 -8.81
N PHE A 216 -19.26 -11.16 -8.12
CA PHE A 216 -19.21 -11.33 -6.68
C PHE A 216 -20.10 -10.30 -5.97
N PHE A 217 -20.03 -9.02 -6.36
CA PHE A 217 -20.85 -7.97 -5.76
C PHE A 217 -22.35 -8.13 -6.04
N GLN A 218 -22.74 -8.74 -7.15
CA GLN A 218 -24.13 -9.09 -7.45
C GLN A 218 -24.63 -10.33 -6.69
N GLY A 219 -23.72 -11.10 -6.10
CA GLY A 219 -24.04 -12.31 -5.35
C GLY A 219 -24.77 -12.01 -4.04
N GLU A 220 -25.67 -12.93 -3.66
CA GLU A 220 -26.55 -12.78 -2.50
C GLU A 220 -25.77 -12.56 -1.20
N VAL A 221 -24.67 -13.28 -0.99
CA VAL A 221 -23.82 -13.18 0.20
C VAL A 221 -23.27 -11.76 0.39
N PHE A 222 -22.76 -11.15 -0.68
CA PHE A 222 -22.27 -9.76 -0.62
C PHE A 222 -23.43 -8.77 -0.41
N GLN A 223 -24.53 -8.93 -1.13
CA GLN A 223 -25.71 -8.05 -1.01
C GLN A 223 -26.30 -8.07 0.40
N GLN A 224 -26.34 -9.22 1.05
CA GLN A 224 -26.80 -9.33 2.44
C GLN A 224 -25.86 -8.63 3.44
N SER A 225 -24.56 -8.49 3.13
CA SER A 225 -23.61 -7.80 3.99
C SER A 225 -23.76 -6.27 4.00
N LEU A 226 -24.42 -5.67 3.01
CA LEU A 226 -24.52 -4.21 2.88
C LEU A 226 -25.18 -3.52 4.08
N ALA A 227 -26.23 -4.14 4.64
CA ALA A 227 -26.90 -3.59 5.82
C ALA A 227 -25.97 -3.55 7.05
N GLU A 228 -25.08 -4.53 7.20
CA GLU A 228 -24.12 -4.56 8.28
C GLU A 228 -22.96 -3.59 8.03
N GLN A 229 -22.50 -3.45 6.78
CA GLN A 229 -21.51 -2.45 6.39
C GLN A 229 -21.94 -1.04 6.82
N PHE A 230 -23.23 -0.69 6.59
CA PHE A 230 -23.78 0.60 7.01
C PHE A 230 -23.65 0.85 8.52
N ARG A 231 -23.75 -0.17 9.37
CA ARG A 231 -23.65 -0.02 10.83
C ARG A 231 -22.26 0.37 11.30
N HIS A 232 -21.23 -0.01 10.55
CA HIS A 232 -19.84 0.15 10.95
C HIS A 232 -19.08 1.19 10.14
N ILE A 233 -19.46 1.42 8.88
CA ILE A 233 -18.77 2.30 7.94
C ILE A 233 -19.57 3.58 7.73
N ALA A 234 -18.96 4.73 7.98
CA ALA A 234 -19.58 6.03 7.67
C ALA A 234 -19.27 6.47 6.25
N GLN A 235 -18.00 6.42 5.89
CA GLN A 235 -17.53 6.83 4.58
C GLN A 235 -16.47 5.85 4.07
N LEU A 236 -16.33 5.73 2.76
CA LEU A 236 -15.29 4.96 2.14
C LEU A 236 -14.80 5.60 0.83
N LYS A 237 -13.56 5.23 0.43
CA LYS A 237 -13.05 5.48 -0.90
C LYS A 237 -12.35 4.23 -1.41
N ALA A 238 -12.70 3.83 -2.63
CA ALA A 238 -12.08 2.70 -3.31
C ALA A 238 -11.06 3.21 -4.33
N PHE A 239 -9.91 2.55 -4.40
CA PHE A 239 -8.84 2.84 -5.34
C PHE A 239 -8.44 1.56 -6.09
N ALA A 240 -8.46 1.58 -7.42
CA ALA A 240 -7.93 0.49 -8.23
C ALA A 240 -6.38 0.52 -8.19
N VAL A 241 -5.76 -0.62 -7.97
CA VAL A 241 -4.30 -0.78 -8.02
C VAL A 241 -3.88 -1.12 -9.44
N SER A 242 -2.96 -0.34 -10.00
CA SER A 242 -2.42 -0.54 -11.35
C SER A 242 -1.13 -1.33 -11.37
N GLY A 243 -0.39 -1.37 -10.26
CA GLY A 243 0.85 -2.11 -10.14
C GLY A 243 1.30 -2.24 -8.70
N VAL A 244 2.03 -3.32 -8.41
CA VAL A 244 2.61 -3.61 -7.10
C VAL A 244 4.11 -3.85 -7.27
N TYR A 245 4.92 -3.20 -6.46
CA TYR A 245 6.38 -3.24 -6.56
C TYR A 245 6.99 -3.52 -5.20
N THR A 246 7.66 -4.67 -5.07
CA THR A 246 8.29 -5.12 -3.83
C THR A 246 9.79 -4.88 -3.88
N TYR A 247 10.28 -3.98 -3.06
CA TYR A 247 11.70 -3.57 -3.02
C TYR A 247 12.49 -4.26 -1.91
N VAL A 248 11.85 -4.50 -0.76
CA VAL A 248 12.43 -5.27 0.35
C VAL A 248 11.39 -6.29 0.81
N PHE A 249 11.80 -7.52 0.98
CA PHE A 249 10.96 -8.61 1.46
C PHE A 249 11.74 -9.49 2.43
N ASP A 250 11.17 -9.73 3.61
CA ASP A 250 11.78 -10.54 4.68
C ASP A 250 13.23 -10.11 5.00
N GLY A 251 13.45 -8.79 5.11
CA GLY A 251 14.75 -8.18 5.41
C GLY A 251 15.76 -8.25 4.26
N LYS A 252 15.35 -8.70 3.07
CA LYS A 252 16.24 -8.80 1.90
C LYS A 252 15.81 -7.82 0.82
N ILE A 253 16.78 -7.05 0.32
CA ILE A 253 16.56 -6.20 -0.84
C ILE A 253 16.33 -7.06 -2.09
N THR A 254 15.31 -6.74 -2.87
CA THR A 254 15.02 -7.40 -4.15
C THR A 254 15.86 -6.81 -5.28
N THR A 255 15.83 -7.42 -6.47
CA THR A 255 16.42 -6.84 -7.67
C THR A 255 15.83 -5.47 -7.98
N ALA A 256 14.51 -5.30 -7.79
CA ALA A 256 13.84 -4.00 -7.96
C ALA A 256 14.35 -2.96 -6.93
N GLY A 257 14.56 -3.37 -5.69
CA GLY A 257 15.13 -2.52 -4.65
C GLY A 257 16.57 -2.11 -4.95
N LEU A 258 17.35 -3.01 -5.49
CA LEU A 258 18.76 -2.74 -5.79
C LEU A 258 18.95 -1.91 -7.06
N ARG A 259 18.16 -2.15 -8.12
CA ARG A 259 18.41 -1.65 -9.48
C ARG A 259 17.28 -0.84 -10.11
N GLY A 260 16.14 -0.75 -9.45
CA GLY A 260 14.90 -0.23 -10.01
C GLY A 260 14.01 -1.34 -10.61
N SER A 261 12.71 -1.11 -10.57
CA SER A 261 11.71 -2.08 -11.01
C SER A 261 11.84 -2.40 -12.51
N ARG A 262 12.08 -1.38 -13.34
CA ARG A 262 12.23 -1.58 -14.79
C ARG A 262 13.45 -2.42 -15.14
N ALA A 263 14.56 -2.25 -14.42
CA ALA A 263 15.75 -3.09 -14.62
C ALA A 263 15.48 -4.53 -14.20
N ALA A 264 14.81 -4.75 -13.07
CA ALA A 264 14.41 -6.07 -12.61
C ALA A 264 13.51 -6.78 -13.63
N GLU A 265 12.49 -6.10 -14.15
CA GLU A 265 11.58 -6.60 -15.19
C GLU A 265 12.34 -7.06 -16.45
N LEU A 266 13.32 -6.28 -16.91
CA LEU A 266 14.13 -6.64 -18.10
C LEU A 266 15.05 -7.83 -17.84
N ILE A 267 15.62 -7.94 -16.63
CA ILE A 267 16.44 -9.08 -16.22
C ILE A 267 15.61 -10.37 -16.22
N ASP A 268 14.41 -10.32 -15.65
CA ASP A 268 13.50 -11.46 -15.61
C ASP A 268 13.02 -11.85 -17.01
N TYR A 269 12.63 -10.88 -17.83
CA TYR A 269 12.17 -11.11 -19.21
C TYR A 269 13.22 -11.80 -20.08
N LEU A 270 14.49 -11.42 -19.92
CA LEU A 270 15.61 -12.00 -20.67
C LEU A 270 16.17 -13.27 -20.03
N GLY A 271 15.75 -13.64 -18.81
CA GLY A 271 16.37 -14.72 -18.04
C GLY A 271 17.85 -14.45 -17.75
N ALA A 272 18.23 -13.18 -17.54
CA ALA A 272 19.63 -12.75 -17.39
C ALA A 272 20.16 -13.03 -15.97
N THR A 273 20.25 -14.31 -15.57
CA THR A 273 20.63 -14.78 -14.24
C THR A 273 22.01 -14.32 -13.79
N ASN A 274 22.95 -14.04 -14.73
CA ASN A 274 24.25 -13.46 -14.43
C ASN A 274 24.16 -12.08 -13.76
N GLN A 275 23.05 -11.35 -13.92
CA GLN A 275 22.80 -10.07 -13.26
C GLN A 275 22.37 -10.21 -11.78
N LEU A 276 22.09 -11.43 -11.34
CA LEU A 276 21.60 -11.75 -9.99
C LEU A 276 22.67 -12.40 -9.11
N THR A 277 23.92 -12.56 -9.63
CA THR A 277 25.04 -13.12 -8.87
C THR A 277 25.48 -12.17 -7.76
N SER A 278 26.09 -12.71 -6.69
CA SER A 278 26.67 -11.93 -5.59
C SER A 278 27.67 -10.88 -6.10
N ASP A 279 28.58 -11.29 -6.98
CA ASP A 279 29.64 -10.43 -7.53
C ASP A 279 29.07 -9.18 -8.22
N VAL A 280 27.96 -9.34 -8.97
CA VAL A 280 27.27 -8.21 -9.63
C VAL A 280 26.50 -7.39 -8.61
N SER A 281 25.82 -8.03 -7.66
CA SER A 281 25.02 -7.33 -6.64
C SER A 281 25.89 -6.48 -5.71
N GLU A 282 27.09 -6.96 -5.36
CA GLU A 282 28.05 -6.25 -4.52
C GLU A 282 28.55 -4.94 -5.16
N LEU A 283 28.60 -4.85 -6.51
CA LEU A 283 28.96 -3.60 -7.19
C LEU A 283 27.99 -2.46 -6.95
N PHE A 284 26.75 -2.75 -6.53
CA PHE A 284 25.74 -1.74 -6.18
C PHE A 284 25.68 -1.40 -4.70
N THR A 285 26.33 -2.17 -3.85
CA THR A 285 26.31 -2.04 -2.38
C THR A 285 27.65 -1.67 -1.78
N SER A 286 28.77 -1.92 -2.49
CA SER A 286 30.11 -1.54 -2.03
C SER A 286 30.28 -0.01 -2.11
N GLN A 287 30.65 0.61 -0.97
CA GLN A 287 30.90 2.07 -0.87
C GLN A 287 32.34 2.47 -1.23
N ASP A 288 33.16 1.55 -1.74
CA ASP A 288 34.54 1.81 -2.10
C ASP A 288 34.68 2.16 -3.58
N HIS A 289 34.37 3.41 -3.91
CA HIS A 289 34.82 4.06 -5.15
C HIS A 289 35.34 5.46 -4.87
#